data_74b214a9370038dace500bdb2ae2011e
#
_entry.id   74b214a9370038dace500bdb2ae2011e
#
_cell.length_a   1.000
_cell.length_b   1.000
_cell.length_c   1.000
_cell.angle_alpha   90.00
_cell.angle_beta   90.00
_cell.angle_gamma   90.00
#
_symmetry.space_group_name_H-M   'P 1'
#
loop_
_entity.id
_entity.type
_entity.pdbx_description
1 polymer ?
#
loop_
_entity_poly.entity_id
_entity_poly.type
_entity_poly.pdbx_seq_one_letter_code
_entity_poly.pdbx_strand_id
1 'polypeptide(L)'
;PHKTPSTLPCMVFQHFPIEQYYRLLKPVAATAARAIEGYRNFAGRHFVLNEDKTQPGSYLGEGVSCPDADSGEFAILDKAGYFAISAGHDHRNAFVGSVPVGTDGDRQMVMVASPTSGFGSYGPVPAKRAARLFEFDIRHPYEPRTQLLEYDELVGKPSAGKAYAYGMTSESKPDSEGMDLLHRPTWWSKTWNKLVSLFRR
;
A
#
# COMPACT_ATOMS: atom_id res chain seq x y z
N PRO A 1 28.32 -8.34 25.89
CA PRO A 1 28.54 -9.02 24.62
C PRO A 1 27.20 -9.03 23.88
N HIS A 2 27.07 -8.17 22.87
CA HIS A 2 25.92 -8.21 22.00
C HIS A 2 25.95 -9.56 21.26
N LYS A 3 24.99 -10.43 21.55
CA LYS A 3 24.76 -11.59 20.69
C LYS A 3 24.37 -11.03 19.32
N THR A 4 25.25 -11.18 18.34
CA THR A 4 24.88 -10.94 16.95
C THR A 4 23.69 -11.83 16.65
N PRO A 5 22.54 -11.31 16.14
CA PRO A 5 21.45 -12.17 15.72
C PRO A 5 22.00 -13.20 14.74
N SER A 6 21.69 -14.46 14.95
CA SER A 6 22.18 -15.55 14.08
C SER A 6 21.64 -15.47 12.65
N THR A 7 20.69 -14.57 12.40
CA THR A 7 20.05 -14.34 11.10
C THR A 7 19.89 -12.83 10.84
N LEU A 8 20.14 -12.44 9.60
CA LEU A 8 19.84 -11.06 9.16
C LEU A 8 18.33 -10.86 9.16
N PRO A 9 17.85 -9.67 9.58
CA PRO A 9 16.44 -9.33 9.42
C PRO A 9 16.08 -9.26 7.93
N CYS A 10 15.14 -10.08 7.49
CA CYS A 10 14.73 -10.17 6.10
C CYS A 10 13.25 -9.89 5.96
N MET A 11 12.89 -9.13 4.91
CA MET A 11 11.53 -8.83 4.49
C MET A 11 11.36 -9.21 3.02
N VAL A 12 10.19 -9.72 2.65
CA VAL A 12 9.84 -10.01 1.25
C VAL A 12 9.00 -8.89 0.68
N PHE A 13 9.30 -8.51 -0.56
CA PHE A 13 8.46 -7.69 -1.42
C PHE A 13 8.04 -8.52 -2.61
N GLN A 14 6.75 -8.73 -2.79
CA GLN A 14 6.21 -9.53 -3.87
C GLN A 14 4.96 -8.90 -4.48
N HIS A 15 4.54 -9.39 -5.65
CA HIS A 15 3.37 -8.84 -6.31
C HIS A 15 2.08 -9.42 -5.74
N PHE A 16 1.95 -10.73 -5.66
CA PHE A 16 0.73 -11.39 -5.21
C PHE A 16 0.72 -11.57 -3.69
N PRO A 17 -0.42 -11.29 -3.02
CA PRO A 17 -0.59 -11.68 -1.64
C PRO A 17 -0.72 -13.20 -1.52
N ILE A 18 -0.40 -13.75 -0.36
CA ILE A 18 -0.62 -15.14 0.00
C ILE A 18 -1.89 -15.32 0.82
N GLU A 19 -2.40 -16.54 0.90
CA GLU A 19 -3.66 -16.85 1.60
C GLU A 19 -3.66 -16.38 3.06
N GLN A 20 -2.50 -16.37 3.72
CA GLN A 20 -2.37 -15.98 5.12
C GLN A 20 -2.74 -14.53 5.42
N TYR A 21 -2.86 -13.66 4.40
CA TYR A 21 -3.44 -12.31 4.57
C TYR A 21 -4.87 -12.36 5.11
N TYR A 22 -5.64 -13.42 4.82
CA TYR A 22 -6.96 -13.62 5.40
C TYR A 22 -6.95 -13.79 6.92
N ARG A 23 -5.82 -14.11 7.57
CA ARG A 23 -5.69 -14.16 9.03
C ARG A 23 -5.81 -12.79 9.69
N LEU A 24 -5.64 -11.72 8.92
CA LEU A 24 -5.86 -10.33 9.35
C LEU A 24 -7.32 -9.88 9.20
N LEU A 25 -8.16 -10.74 8.65
CA LEU A 25 -9.56 -10.47 8.42
C LEU A 25 -10.42 -11.29 9.39
N LYS A 26 -11.63 -10.81 9.65
CA LYS A 26 -12.66 -11.56 10.36
C LYS A 26 -13.87 -11.79 9.46
N PRO A 27 -14.43 -13.00 9.43
CA PRO A 27 -15.63 -13.31 8.66
C PRO A 27 -16.84 -12.58 9.27
N VAL A 28 -17.71 -12.10 8.39
CA VAL A 28 -18.94 -11.39 8.75
C VAL A 28 -20.09 -11.79 7.82
N ALA A 29 -21.32 -11.42 8.17
CA ALA A 29 -22.46 -11.57 7.25
C ALA A 29 -22.29 -10.65 6.03
N ALA A 30 -22.81 -11.05 4.88
CA ALA A 30 -22.78 -10.23 3.64
C ALA A 30 -23.41 -8.84 3.82
N THR A 31 -24.34 -8.70 4.75
CA THR A 31 -25.02 -7.44 5.07
C THR A 31 -24.29 -6.57 6.09
N ALA A 32 -23.16 -7.03 6.61
CA ALA A 32 -22.38 -6.24 7.55
C ALA A 32 -21.77 -4.99 6.89
N ALA A 33 -21.67 -3.93 7.66
CA ALA A 33 -21.05 -2.70 7.16
C ALA A 33 -19.60 -2.96 6.72
N ARG A 34 -19.23 -2.48 5.53
CA ARG A 34 -17.91 -2.66 4.92
C ARG A 34 -17.53 -4.12 4.63
N ALA A 35 -18.51 -5.03 4.58
CA ALA A 35 -18.25 -6.41 4.19
C ALA A 35 -17.74 -6.50 2.76
N ILE A 36 -16.63 -7.17 2.58
CA ILE A 36 -16.00 -7.43 1.27
C ILE A 36 -16.03 -8.93 1.03
N GLU A 37 -16.52 -9.34 -0.13
CA GLU A 37 -16.49 -10.75 -0.52
C GLU A 37 -15.06 -11.21 -0.77
N GLY A 38 -14.74 -12.41 -0.31
CA GLY A 38 -13.44 -13.03 -0.55
C GLY A 38 -13.27 -13.45 -2.01
N TYR A 39 -12.03 -13.61 -2.44
CA TYR A 39 -11.68 -13.96 -3.80
C TYR A 39 -11.57 -15.49 -3.98
N ARG A 40 -12.02 -16.02 -5.11
CA ARG A 40 -11.90 -17.44 -5.53
C ARG A 40 -12.24 -18.44 -4.42
N ASN A 41 -11.24 -19.06 -3.77
CA ASN A 41 -11.47 -20.07 -2.70
C ASN A 41 -12.22 -19.51 -1.49
N PHE A 42 -12.30 -18.21 -1.38
CA PHE A 42 -13.04 -17.50 -0.34
C PHE A 42 -14.35 -16.88 -0.86
N ALA A 43 -14.73 -17.14 -2.13
CA ALA A 43 -15.98 -16.63 -2.72
C ALA A 43 -17.20 -17.11 -1.91
N GLY A 44 -18.20 -16.25 -1.80
CA GLY A 44 -19.39 -16.47 -0.96
C GLY A 44 -19.16 -16.20 0.53
N ARG A 45 -17.93 -16.01 0.97
CA ARG A 45 -17.59 -15.60 2.34
C ARG A 45 -17.27 -14.12 2.35
N HIS A 46 -17.73 -13.41 3.36
CA HIS A 46 -17.51 -11.98 3.49
C HIS A 46 -16.65 -11.65 4.71
N PHE A 47 -15.84 -10.63 4.58
CA PHE A 47 -14.82 -10.27 5.55
C PHE A 47 -14.77 -8.77 5.78
N VAL A 48 -14.31 -8.40 6.96
CA VAL A 48 -13.84 -7.04 7.30
C VAL A 48 -12.44 -7.15 7.90
N LEU A 49 -11.72 -6.04 7.99
CA LEU A 49 -10.47 -6.02 8.75
C LEU A 49 -10.70 -6.42 10.21
N ASN A 50 -9.77 -7.18 10.76
CA ASN A 50 -9.72 -7.42 12.19
C ASN A 50 -8.90 -6.30 12.84
N GLU A 51 -9.61 -5.35 13.46
CA GLU A 51 -9.01 -4.16 14.05
C GLU A 51 -8.03 -4.48 15.20
N ASP A 52 -8.20 -5.63 15.86
CA ASP A 52 -7.27 -6.11 16.90
C ASP A 52 -5.91 -6.56 16.33
N LYS A 53 -5.85 -6.85 15.03
CA LYS A 53 -4.65 -7.36 14.34
C LYS A 53 -4.07 -6.38 13.34
N THR A 54 -4.79 -5.32 13.00
CA THR A 54 -4.39 -4.37 11.97
C THR A 54 -4.16 -2.98 12.55
N GLN A 55 -3.24 -2.25 11.92
CA GLN A 55 -2.92 -0.90 12.33
C GLN A 55 -4.07 0.07 12.00
N PRO A 56 -4.27 1.13 12.81
CA PRO A 56 -5.19 2.21 12.48
C PRO A 56 -4.91 2.81 11.09
N GLY A 57 -5.97 3.21 10.39
CA GLY A 57 -5.85 3.71 9.01
C GLY A 57 -5.79 2.62 7.95
N SER A 58 -5.79 1.35 8.34
CA SER A 58 -5.90 0.21 7.43
C SER A 58 -7.25 0.19 6.70
N TYR A 59 -7.24 -0.25 5.44
CA TYR A 59 -8.43 -0.30 4.60
C TYR A 59 -8.48 -1.58 3.76
N LEU A 60 -9.63 -2.25 3.77
CA LEU A 60 -9.95 -3.39 2.91
C LEU A 60 -10.96 -2.93 1.86
N GLY A 61 -10.56 -2.89 0.60
CA GLY A 61 -11.38 -2.41 -0.51
C GLY A 61 -11.78 -3.48 -1.51
N GLU A 62 -11.15 -4.66 -1.45
CA GLU A 62 -11.45 -5.82 -2.29
C GLU A 62 -10.99 -7.12 -1.61
N GLY A 63 -11.50 -8.26 -2.08
CA GLY A 63 -11.06 -9.56 -1.61
C GLY A 63 -9.58 -9.80 -1.90
N VAL A 64 -8.86 -10.39 -0.96
CA VAL A 64 -7.44 -10.70 -1.14
C VAL A 64 -7.25 -11.72 -2.25
N SER A 65 -6.54 -11.34 -3.31
CA SER A 65 -6.35 -12.15 -4.54
C SER A 65 -5.18 -13.11 -4.42
N CYS A 66 -5.22 -13.98 -3.41
CA CYS A 66 -4.21 -15.02 -3.26
C CYS A 66 -4.37 -16.14 -4.31
N PRO A 67 -3.29 -16.90 -4.61
CA PRO A 67 -3.37 -18.10 -5.45
C PRO A 67 -4.38 -19.14 -4.94
N ASP A 68 -4.89 -19.98 -5.86
CA ASP A 68 -5.85 -21.02 -5.52
C ASP A 68 -5.27 -22.15 -4.64
N ALA A 69 -3.96 -22.34 -4.71
CA ALA A 69 -3.23 -23.31 -3.90
C ALA A 69 -2.19 -22.63 -3.03
N ASP A 70 -2.13 -22.98 -1.75
CA ASP A 70 -1.04 -22.55 -0.87
C ASP A 70 0.25 -23.29 -1.28
N SER A 71 1.25 -22.52 -1.71
CA SER A 71 2.57 -23.05 -2.07
C SER A 71 3.44 -23.42 -0.86
N GLY A 72 2.97 -23.14 0.36
CA GLY A 72 3.75 -23.27 1.58
C GLY A 72 4.75 -22.14 1.81
N GLU A 73 4.67 -21.07 1.01
CA GLU A 73 5.59 -19.93 1.08
C GLU A 73 5.67 -19.34 2.49
N PHE A 74 4.53 -19.12 3.14
CA PHE A 74 4.49 -18.56 4.50
C PHE A 74 5.31 -19.38 5.50
N ALA A 75 5.18 -20.71 5.46
CA ALA A 75 5.91 -21.60 6.36
C ALA A 75 7.41 -21.60 6.07
N ILE A 76 7.79 -21.48 4.79
CA ILE A 76 9.20 -21.39 4.38
C ILE A 76 9.81 -20.08 4.90
N LEU A 77 9.11 -18.96 4.73
CA LEU A 77 9.57 -17.64 5.18
C LEU A 77 9.67 -17.58 6.71
N ASP A 78 8.69 -18.13 7.43
CA ASP A 78 8.72 -18.22 8.89
C ASP A 78 9.94 -19.02 9.37
N LYS A 79 10.14 -20.22 8.81
CA LYS A 79 11.29 -21.07 9.13
C LYS A 79 12.63 -20.41 8.81
N ALA A 80 12.69 -19.62 7.75
CA ALA A 80 13.89 -18.87 7.36
C ALA A 80 14.12 -17.58 8.16
N GLY A 81 13.20 -17.23 9.09
CA GLY A 81 13.36 -16.08 9.98
C GLY A 81 12.98 -14.74 9.36
N TYR A 82 12.22 -14.75 8.27
CA TYR A 82 11.63 -13.51 7.74
C TYR A 82 10.64 -12.93 8.74
N PHE A 83 10.62 -11.60 8.86
CA PHE A 83 9.76 -10.92 9.82
C PHE A 83 8.60 -10.14 9.15
N ALA A 84 8.66 -9.95 7.82
CA ALA A 84 7.62 -9.22 7.12
C ALA A 84 7.46 -9.66 5.67
N ILE A 85 6.22 -9.55 5.16
CA ILE A 85 5.83 -9.77 3.77
C ILE A 85 5.03 -8.57 3.31
N SER A 86 5.46 -7.92 2.23
CA SER A 86 4.71 -6.86 1.56
C SER A 86 4.23 -7.32 0.20
N ALA A 87 2.93 -7.16 -0.07
CA ALA A 87 2.32 -7.50 -1.36
C ALA A 87 1.54 -6.32 -1.94
N GLY A 88 1.47 -6.30 -3.26
CA GLY A 88 0.63 -5.42 -4.05
C GLY A 88 -0.56 -6.17 -4.64
N HIS A 89 -0.75 -6.12 -5.96
CA HIS A 89 -1.79 -6.74 -6.77
C HIS A 89 -3.21 -6.23 -6.49
N ASP A 90 -3.66 -6.28 -5.25
CA ASP A 90 -4.98 -5.81 -4.83
C ASP A 90 -4.97 -4.28 -4.74
N HIS A 91 -5.41 -3.64 -5.81
CA HIS A 91 -5.27 -2.19 -6.00
C HIS A 91 -6.00 -1.35 -4.94
N ARG A 92 -7.02 -1.93 -4.28
CA ARG A 92 -7.84 -1.23 -3.29
C ARG A 92 -7.51 -1.59 -1.85
N ASN A 93 -6.56 -2.50 -1.63
CA ASN A 93 -6.19 -2.93 -0.29
C ASN A 93 -5.02 -2.11 0.26
N ALA A 94 -5.18 -1.56 1.45
CA ALA A 94 -4.19 -0.73 2.10
C ALA A 94 -4.18 -1.02 3.60
N PHE A 95 -3.66 -2.16 4.01
CA PHE A 95 -3.64 -2.55 5.41
C PHE A 95 -2.29 -3.11 5.85
N VAL A 96 -2.01 -2.96 7.12
CA VAL A 96 -0.85 -3.51 7.81
C VAL A 96 -1.33 -4.22 9.05
N GLY A 97 -0.83 -5.41 9.27
CA GLY A 97 -1.16 -6.18 10.46
C GLY A 97 -0.09 -7.21 10.76
N SER A 98 -0.26 -7.92 11.85
CA SER A 98 0.67 -8.96 12.27
C SER A 98 -0.06 -10.25 12.59
N VAL A 99 0.56 -11.36 12.26
CA VAL A 99 0.08 -12.69 12.60
C VAL A 99 1.14 -13.43 13.40
N PRO A 100 0.74 -14.20 14.42
CA PRO A 100 1.70 -15.00 15.19
C PRO A 100 2.31 -16.09 14.31
N VAL A 101 3.61 -16.30 14.47
CA VAL A 101 4.43 -17.31 13.79
C VAL A 101 5.38 -17.98 14.78
N GLY A 102 6.08 -19.03 14.32
CA GLY A 102 6.90 -19.85 15.19
C GLY A 102 6.10 -20.97 15.85
N THR A 103 6.77 -21.84 16.60
CA THR A 103 6.16 -23.03 17.20
C THR A 103 5.14 -22.66 18.28
N ASP A 104 5.41 -21.61 19.03
CA ASP A 104 4.61 -21.17 20.18
C ASP A 104 3.91 -19.82 19.95
N GLY A 105 3.98 -19.28 18.71
CA GLY A 105 3.45 -17.96 18.38
C GLY A 105 4.23 -16.80 19.03
N ASP A 106 5.47 -17.06 19.41
CA ASP A 106 6.36 -16.12 20.11
C ASP A 106 6.89 -14.99 19.22
N ARG A 107 6.83 -15.18 17.91
CA ARG A 107 7.21 -14.19 16.91
C ARG A 107 6.00 -13.67 16.15
N GLN A 108 6.15 -12.52 15.52
CA GLN A 108 5.13 -11.91 14.67
C GLN A 108 5.67 -11.79 13.24
N MET A 109 4.83 -12.16 12.26
CA MET A 109 5.04 -11.84 10.85
C MET A 109 4.21 -10.62 10.49
N VAL A 110 4.86 -9.52 10.14
CA VAL A 110 4.18 -8.32 9.65
C VAL A 110 3.73 -8.54 8.21
N MET A 111 2.46 -8.32 7.93
CA MET A 111 1.89 -8.47 6.59
C MET A 111 1.34 -7.13 6.12
N VAL A 112 1.78 -6.73 4.93
CA VAL A 112 1.50 -5.40 4.38
C VAL A 112 0.85 -5.53 3.01
N ALA A 113 -0.36 -5.00 2.86
CA ALA A 113 -1.01 -4.80 1.57
C ALA A 113 -0.84 -3.33 1.14
N SER A 114 -0.39 -3.13 -0.09
CA SER A 114 -0.15 -1.80 -0.66
C SER A 114 -1.07 -1.56 -1.85
N PRO A 115 -1.79 -0.43 -1.89
CA PRO A 115 -2.71 -0.10 -2.97
C PRO A 115 -1.95 0.28 -4.23
N THR A 116 -2.68 0.45 -5.34
CA THR A 116 -2.08 0.99 -6.56
C THR A 116 -1.72 2.47 -6.41
N SER A 117 -0.56 2.84 -6.95
CA SER A 117 -0.16 4.24 -7.13
C SER A 117 -0.50 4.78 -8.52
N GLY A 118 -0.72 3.90 -9.51
CA GLY A 118 -0.94 4.27 -10.90
C GLY A 118 -2.37 4.70 -11.20
N PHE A 119 -2.54 5.59 -12.19
CA PHE A 119 -3.85 6.09 -12.64
C PHE A 119 -4.43 5.30 -13.81
N GLY A 120 -3.63 4.53 -14.52
CA GLY A 120 -4.02 3.77 -15.72
C GLY A 120 -4.82 2.50 -15.46
N SER A 121 -5.08 2.14 -14.20
CA SER A 121 -5.80 0.93 -13.83
C SER A 121 -6.92 1.19 -12.81
N TYR A 122 -7.77 0.18 -12.56
CA TYR A 122 -8.75 0.27 -11.48
C TYR A 122 -8.06 0.48 -10.12
N GLY A 123 -8.80 0.93 -9.13
CA GLY A 123 -8.23 1.15 -7.79
C GLY A 123 -9.11 2.05 -6.94
N PRO A 124 -8.56 2.62 -5.87
CA PRO A 124 -9.25 3.61 -5.05
C PRO A 124 -9.49 4.90 -5.86
N VAL A 125 -10.28 5.80 -5.30
CA VAL A 125 -10.41 7.14 -5.86
C VAL A 125 -9.03 7.78 -6.05
N PRO A 126 -8.83 8.62 -7.08
CA PRO A 126 -7.50 9.14 -7.42
C PRO A 126 -6.73 9.77 -6.24
N ALA A 127 -7.43 10.48 -5.36
CA ALA A 127 -6.84 11.09 -4.18
C ALA A 127 -6.17 10.07 -3.23
N LYS A 128 -6.71 8.86 -3.16
CA LYS A 128 -6.27 7.77 -2.26
C LYS A 128 -5.35 6.74 -2.92
N ARG A 129 -4.92 6.98 -4.14
CA ARG A 129 -3.83 6.21 -4.74
C ARG A 129 -2.53 6.56 -4.03
N ALA A 130 -1.72 5.55 -3.73
CA ALA A 130 -0.60 5.76 -2.83
C ALA A 130 0.58 4.86 -3.16
N ALA A 131 1.77 5.34 -2.83
CA ALA A 131 2.94 4.51 -2.61
C ALA A 131 3.08 4.22 -1.11
N ARG A 132 3.77 3.14 -0.76
CA ARG A 132 4.07 2.83 0.63
C ARG A 132 5.55 3.05 0.91
N LEU A 133 5.82 3.89 1.89
CA LEU A 133 7.17 4.09 2.43
C LEU A 133 7.42 3.08 3.55
N PHE A 134 8.64 2.53 3.56
CA PHE A 134 9.16 1.72 4.66
C PHE A 134 10.40 2.42 5.21
N GLU A 135 10.43 2.60 6.52
CA GLU A 135 11.58 3.13 7.24
C GLU A 135 12.15 2.04 8.14
N PHE A 136 13.42 1.77 8.00
CA PHE A 136 14.16 0.79 8.81
C PHE A 136 15.12 1.51 9.76
N ASP A 137 14.92 1.34 11.05
CA ASP A 137 15.89 1.76 12.06
C ASP A 137 16.85 0.58 12.34
N ILE A 138 18.13 0.77 12.11
CA ILE A 138 19.15 -0.27 12.34
C ILE A 138 19.23 -0.74 13.79
N ARG A 139 18.70 0.04 14.73
CA ARG A 139 18.61 -0.31 16.16
C ARG A 139 17.41 -1.21 16.46
N HIS A 140 16.36 -1.12 15.60
CA HIS A 140 15.10 -1.88 15.69
C HIS A 140 14.75 -2.50 14.32
N PRO A 141 15.62 -3.38 13.78
CA PRO A 141 15.53 -3.81 12.38
C PRO A 141 14.33 -4.73 12.08
N TYR A 142 13.67 -5.26 13.09
CA TYR A 142 12.48 -6.11 12.95
C TYR A 142 11.16 -5.33 13.08
N GLU A 143 11.22 -4.04 13.30
CA GLU A 143 10.06 -3.16 13.53
C GLU A 143 10.03 -2.01 12.53
N PRO A 144 9.86 -2.27 11.21
CA PRO A 144 9.81 -1.21 10.22
C PRO A 144 8.57 -0.34 10.46
N ARG A 145 8.75 0.96 10.39
CA ARG A 145 7.63 1.88 10.29
C ARG A 145 7.15 1.92 8.85
N THR A 146 5.85 1.94 8.65
CA THR A 146 5.28 2.08 7.33
C THR A 146 4.25 3.19 7.28
N GLN A 147 4.22 3.91 6.16
CA GLN A 147 3.30 5.00 5.93
C GLN A 147 2.82 4.96 4.48
N LEU A 148 1.54 5.23 4.27
CA LEU A 148 1.01 5.51 2.92
C LEU A 148 1.33 6.95 2.56
N LEU A 149 1.88 7.14 1.38
CA LEU A 149 2.07 8.45 0.75
C LEU A 149 0.93 8.63 -0.25
N GLU A 150 -0.18 9.16 0.23
CA GLU A 150 -1.38 9.36 -0.59
C GLU A 150 -1.19 10.50 -1.59
N TYR A 151 -1.70 10.33 -2.79
CA TYR A 151 -1.47 11.26 -3.89
C TYR A 151 -2.03 12.65 -3.63
N ASP A 152 -3.20 12.76 -3.00
CA ASP A 152 -3.80 14.05 -2.65
C ASP A 152 -2.96 14.84 -1.64
N GLU A 153 -2.31 14.16 -0.71
CA GLU A 153 -1.40 14.77 0.25
C GLU A 153 -0.12 15.25 -0.43
N LEU A 154 0.50 14.38 -1.26
CA LEU A 154 1.74 14.71 -1.96
C LEU A 154 1.60 15.91 -2.90
N VAL A 155 0.46 16.04 -3.59
CA VAL A 155 0.26 17.11 -4.57
C VAL A 155 -0.59 18.27 -4.04
N GLY A 156 -1.01 18.23 -2.78
CA GLY A 156 -1.87 19.24 -2.19
C GLY A 156 -3.24 19.39 -2.89
N LYS A 157 -3.80 18.29 -3.41
CA LYS A 157 -5.07 18.25 -4.14
C LYS A 157 -6.08 17.37 -3.42
N PRO A 158 -6.73 17.84 -2.36
CA PRO A 158 -7.55 17.02 -1.47
C PRO A 158 -8.81 16.47 -2.12
N SER A 159 -9.26 17.01 -3.27
CA SER A 159 -10.41 16.45 -3.96
C SER A 159 -9.98 15.40 -4.99
N ALA A 160 -10.67 14.26 -5.02
CA ALA A 160 -10.41 13.18 -5.96
C ALA A 160 -10.36 13.64 -7.43
N GLY A 161 -11.28 14.52 -7.84
CA GLY A 161 -11.31 15.07 -9.20
C GLY A 161 -10.09 15.91 -9.53
N LYS A 162 -9.62 16.75 -8.61
CA LYS A 162 -8.40 17.54 -8.80
C LYS A 162 -7.15 16.69 -8.85
N ALA A 163 -7.05 15.69 -7.98
CA ALA A 163 -5.94 14.74 -7.98
C ALA A 163 -5.88 13.96 -9.31
N TYR A 164 -7.03 13.47 -9.78
CA TYR A 164 -7.13 12.78 -11.07
C TYR A 164 -6.71 13.67 -12.25
N ALA A 165 -7.28 14.86 -12.36
CA ALA A 165 -6.93 15.79 -13.42
C ALA A 165 -5.44 16.16 -13.42
N TYR A 166 -4.84 16.31 -12.24
CA TYR A 166 -3.43 16.58 -12.08
C TYR A 166 -2.57 15.39 -12.54
N GLY A 167 -2.91 14.17 -12.12
CA GLY A 167 -2.22 12.95 -12.53
C GLY A 167 -2.27 12.74 -14.04
N MET A 168 -3.47 12.77 -14.62
CA MET A 168 -3.65 12.56 -16.06
C MET A 168 -2.91 13.58 -16.93
N THR A 169 -2.91 14.86 -16.52
CA THR A 169 -2.15 15.89 -17.26
C THR A 169 -0.64 15.76 -17.12
N SER A 170 -0.16 15.06 -16.08
CA SER A 170 1.26 14.83 -15.86
C SER A 170 1.76 13.60 -16.62
N GLU A 171 0.94 12.55 -16.74
CA GLU A 171 1.28 11.34 -17.49
C GLU A 171 1.33 11.58 -19.01
N SER A 172 0.58 12.54 -19.53
CA SER A 172 0.52 12.82 -20.97
C SER A 172 1.73 13.56 -21.55
N LYS A 173 2.78 13.76 -20.77
CA LYS A 173 4.03 14.41 -21.23
C LYS A 173 5.24 13.50 -20.95
N PRO A 174 5.50 12.52 -21.81
CA PRO A 174 6.58 11.55 -21.62
C PRO A 174 7.99 12.15 -21.63
N ASP A 175 8.17 13.35 -22.17
CA ASP A 175 9.49 13.94 -22.41
C ASP A 175 9.82 15.16 -21.53
N SER A 176 9.06 15.44 -20.50
CA SER A 176 9.43 16.51 -19.58
C SER A 176 10.45 15.98 -18.57
N GLU A 177 11.71 16.35 -18.75
CA GLU A 177 12.73 16.26 -17.70
C GLU A 177 12.12 16.62 -16.35
N GLY A 178 12.12 15.66 -15.41
CA GLY A 178 11.72 15.76 -14.02
C GLY A 178 10.83 16.94 -13.66
N MET A 179 9.61 16.98 -14.18
CA MET A 179 8.69 18.07 -13.83
C MET A 179 8.41 17.97 -12.35
N ASP A 180 8.88 18.95 -11.58
CA ASP A 180 8.53 19.09 -10.18
C ASP A 180 7.02 19.28 -10.05
N LEU A 181 6.32 18.17 -9.76
CA LEU A 181 4.87 18.12 -9.67
C LEU A 181 4.34 18.96 -8.50
N LEU A 182 5.18 19.23 -7.51
CA LEU A 182 4.85 20.04 -6.34
C LEU A 182 4.88 21.54 -6.65
N HIS A 183 5.69 21.97 -7.62
CA HIS A 183 5.90 23.37 -7.99
C HIS A 183 5.30 23.73 -9.35
N ARG A 184 4.23 23.08 -9.75
CA ARG A 184 3.57 23.39 -11.01
C ARG A 184 3.09 24.86 -11.03
N PRO A 185 3.49 25.67 -12.01
CA PRO A 185 3.13 27.07 -12.06
C PRO A 185 1.60 27.23 -12.14
N THR A 186 1.04 28.03 -11.27
CA THR A 186 -0.38 28.34 -11.22
C THR A 186 -0.83 29.08 -12.49
N TRP A 187 -2.14 29.10 -12.77
CA TRP A 187 -2.69 29.88 -13.89
C TRP A 187 -2.23 31.34 -13.83
N TRP A 188 -2.20 31.93 -12.65
CA TRP A 188 -1.74 33.30 -12.43
C TRP A 188 -0.27 33.50 -12.80
N SER A 189 0.62 32.61 -12.41
CA SER A 189 2.03 32.70 -12.76
C SER A 189 2.28 32.54 -14.26
N LYS A 190 1.50 31.68 -14.93
CA LYS A 190 1.57 31.53 -16.40
C LYS A 190 1.11 32.78 -17.12
N THR A 191 0.01 33.40 -16.66
CA THR A 191 -0.53 34.64 -17.24
C THR A 191 0.43 35.79 -17.02
N TRP A 192 1.00 35.89 -15.82
CA TRP A 192 2.02 36.90 -15.49
C TRP A 192 3.29 36.77 -16.34
N ASN A 193 3.82 35.57 -16.47
CA ASN A 193 4.99 35.29 -17.30
C ASN A 193 4.72 35.63 -18.79
N LYS A 194 3.52 35.38 -19.27
CA LYS A 194 3.11 35.72 -20.63
C LYS A 194 3.05 37.25 -20.83
N LEU A 195 2.48 37.94 -19.84
CA LEU A 195 2.46 39.44 -19.84
C LEU A 195 3.88 40.01 -19.83
N VAL A 196 4.71 39.54 -18.91
CA VAL A 196 6.12 40.02 -18.80
C VAL A 196 6.92 39.75 -20.08
N SER A 197 6.64 38.63 -20.78
CA SER A 197 7.30 38.32 -22.05
C SER A 197 6.93 39.27 -23.18
N LEU A 198 5.75 39.92 -23.12
CA LEU A 198 5.32 40.92 -24.10
C LEU A 198 6.02 42.25 -23.93
N PHE A 199 6.50 42.58 -22.72
CA PHE A 199 7.23 43.83 -22.41
C PHE A 199 8.74 43.70 -22.47
N ARG A 200 9.29 42.49 -22.75
CA ARG A 200 10.71 42.22 -22.90
C ARG A 200 11.18 42.14 -24.37
N ARG A 201 10.34 42.60 -25.34
CA ARG A 201 10.75 42.75 -26.74
C ARG A 201 11.05 44.20 -27.09
#